data_d127f19b349b484ff0ac380c38d2647d
#
_entry.id   d127f19b349b484ff0ac380c38d2647d
#
_cell.length_a   1.000
_cell.length_b   1.000
_cell.length_c   1.000
_cell.angle_alpha   90.00
_cell.angle_beta   90.00
_cell.angle_gamma   90.00
#
_symmetry.space_group_name_H-M   'P 1'
#
loop_
_entity.id
_entity.type
_entity.pdbx_description
1 polymer ?
#
loop_
_entity_poly.entity_id
_entity_poly.type
_entity_poly.pdbx_seq_one_letter_code
_entity_poly.pdbx_strand_id
1 'polypeptide(L)'
;MPASIVTFAVGVICIVLGIINMRGNISSIHSYHRRRVAKEDILPFGKMVGLGTVIMGLGIILFSILSAITFRTDNDTFVLIGTVVMIGSFVVGMALSFYAMKKYNGGIF
;
A
#
# COMPACT_ATOMS: atom_id res chain seq x y z
N MET A 1 -18.17 -11.72 -10.00
CA MET A 1 -17.52 -11.48 -8.70
C MET A 1 -17.25 -10.02 -8.47
N PRO A 2 -18.29 -9.25 -8.16
CA PRO A 2 -18.10 -7.80 -8.01
C PRO A 2 -17.07 -7.43 -6.93
N ALA A 3 -17.09 -8.15 -5.78
CA ALA A 3 -16.17 -7.86 -4.69
C ALA A 3 -14.70 -8.06 -5.07
N SER A 4 -14.38 -9.13 -5.81
CA SER A 4 -13.02 -9.38 -6.26
C SER A 4 -12.56 -8.35 -7.28
N ILE A 5 -13.46 -7.91 -8.17
CA ILE A 5 -13.15 -6.89 -9.17
C ILE A 5 -12.86 -5.55 -8.47
N VAL A 6 -13.68 -5.16 -7.50
CA VAL A 6 -13.50 -3.92 -6.76
C VAL A 6 -12.19 -3.97 -5.98
N THR A 7 -11.90 -5.07 -5.29
CA THR A 7 -10.68 -5.23 -4.51
C THR A 7 -9.45 -5.17 -5.42
N PHE A 8 -9.51 -5.82 -6.58
CA PHE A 8 -8.43 -5.77 -7.56
C PHE A 8 -8.18 -4.33 -8.03
N ALA A 9 -9.24 -3.59 -8.34
CA ALA A 9 -9.14 -2.19 -8.76
C ALA A 9 -8.51 -1.32 -7.68
N VAL A 10 -8.88 -1.52 -6.42
CA VAL A 10 -8.29 -0.78 -5.30
C VAL A 10 -6.78 -1.08 -5.21
N GLY A 11 -6.38 -2.33 -5.39
CA GLY A 11 -4.97 -2.70 -5.38
C GLY A 11 -4.19 -2.01 -6.49
N VAL A 12 -4.75 -1.96 -7.71
CA VAL A 12 -4.13 -1.26 -8.84
C VAL A 12 -3.98 0.22 -8.54
N ILE A 13 -5.01 0.86 -7.98
CA ILE A 13 -4.96 2.27 -7.61
C ILE A 13 -3.85 2.51 -6.58
N CYS A 14 -3.74 1.64 -5.58
CA CYS A 14 -2.67 1.75 -4.58
C CYS A 14 -1.28 1.66 -5.22
N ILE A 15 -1.09 0.74 -6.16
CA ILE A 15 0.20 0.61 -6.86
C ILE A 15 0.51 1.87 -7.66
N VAL A 16 -0.45 2.40 -8.38
CA VAL A 16 -0.26 3.62 -9.16
C VAL A 16 0.11 4.79 -8.26
N LEU A 17 -0.64 4.99 -7.17
CA LEU A 17 -0.35 6.06 -6.22
C LEU A 17 1.02 5.88 -5.58
N GLY A 18 1.38 4.64 -5.24
CA GLY A 18 2.69 4.34 -4.67
C GLY A 18 3.82 4.68 -5.62
N ILE A 19 3.68 4.34 -6.91
CA ILE A 19 4.68 4.66 -7.93
C ILE A 19 4.81 6.18 -8.09
N ILE A 20 3.69 6.90 -8.10
CA ILE A 20 3.69 8.36 -8.18
C ILE A 20 4.45 8.96 -6.99
N ASN A 21 4.19 8.47 -5.78
CA ASN A 21 4.90 8.91 -4.59
C ASN A 21 6.39 8.60 -4.67
N MET A 22 6.76 7.44 -5.21
CA MET A 22 8.16 7.04 -5.37
C MET A 22 8.91 7.96 -6.32
N ARG A 23 8.23 8.60 -7.25
CA ARG A 23 8.83 9.57 -8.18
C ARG A 23 8.97 10.97 -7.57
N GLY A 24 8.60 11.15 -6.32
CA GLY A 24 8.72 12.42 -5.62
C GLY A 24 7.43 13.24 -5.59
N ASN A 25 6.36 12.77 -6.22
CA ASN A 25 5.06 13.44 -6.15
C ASN A 25 4.30 12.94 -4.93
N ILE A 26 4.30 13.73 -3.87
CA ILE A 26 3.64 13.40 -2.62
C ILE A 26 2.33 14.16 -2.42
N SER A 27 1.73 14.65 -3.51
CA SER A 27 0.49 15.43 -3.43
C SER A 27 -0.69 14.62 -2.89
N SER A 28 -0.65 13.28 -3.02
CA SER A 28 -1.68 12.39 -2.48
C SER A 28 -1.53 12.13 -0.98
N ILE A 29 -0.40 12.51 -0.38
CA ILE A 29 -0.16 12.34 1.03
C ILE A 29 -0.84 13.47 1.80
N HIS A 30 -1.32 13.18 2.99
CA HIS A 30 -2.02 14.17 3.83
C HIS A 30 -1.19 15.44 3.94
N SER A 31 -1.81 16.59 3.73
CA SER A 31 -1.10 17.87 3.64
C SER A 31 -0.29 18.20 4.89
N TYR A 32 -0.77 17.82 6.07
CA TYR A 32 -0.05 18.05 7.32
C TYR A 32 1.33 17.39 7.30
N HIS A 33 1.38 16.12 6.90
CA HIS A 33 2.65 15.40 6.83
C HIS A 33 3.52 15.90 5.68
N ARG A 34 2.90 16.19 4.55
CA ARG A 34 3.61 16.69 3.37
C ARG A 34 4.35 17.99 3.64
N ARG A 35 3.75 18.90 4.43
CA ARG A 35 4.36 20.20 4.74
C ARG A 35 5.56 20.09 5.66
N ARG A 36 5.64 19.02 6.45
CA ARG A 36 6.71 18.82 7.41
C ARG A 36 7.97 18.24 6.79
N VAL A 37 7.89 17.79 5.55
CA VAL A 37 9.03 17.19 4.85
C VAL A 37 9.83 18.29 4.18
N ALA A 38 11.14 18.36 4.48
CA ALA A 38 12.04 19.31 3.84
C ALA A 38 12.11 19.03 2.35
N LYS A 39 12.33 20.08 1.56
CA LYS A 39 12.33 19.97 0.09
C LYS A 39 13.33 18.93 -0.42
N GLU A 40 14.51 18.86 0.19
CA GLU A 40 15.53 17.88 -0.17
C GLU A 40 15.18 16.45 0.25
N ASP A 41 14.21 16.27 1.17
CA ASP A 41 13.79 14.96 1.67
C ASP A 41 12.55 14.42 0.96
N ILE A 42 11.94 15.18 0.05
CA ILE A 42 10.71 14.78 -0.62
C ILE A 42 10.90 13.48 -1.38
N LEU A 43 11.98 13.34 -2.15
CA LEU A 43 12.21 12.14 -2.94
C LEU A 43 12.43 10.90 -2.07
N PRO A 44 13.34 10.89 -1.08
CA PRO A 44 13.50 9.72 -0.24
C PRO A 44 12.27 9.42 0.61
N PHE A 45 11.58 10.46 1.11
CA PHE A 45 10.32 10.27 1.85
C PHE A 45 9.27 9.61 0.95
N GLY A 46 9.07 10.15 -0.25
CA GLY A 46 8.11 9.61 -1.20
C GLY A 46 8.43 8.18 -1.63
N LYS A 47 9.72 7.86 -1.78
CA LYS A 47 10.13 6.48 -2.11
C LYS A 47 9.74 5.49 -1.03
N MET A 48 9.93 5.83 0.23
CA MET A 48 9.59 4.93 1.33
C MET A 48 8.08 4.77 1.48
N VAL A 49 7.34 5.88 1.48
CA VAL A 49 5.88 5.84 1.58
C VAL A 49 5.27 5.16 0.36
N GLY A 50 5.80 5.48 -0.83
CA GLY A 50 5.33 4.87 -2.07
C GLY A 50 5.60 3.38 -2.11
N LEU A 51 6.77 2.93 -1.68
CA LEU A 51 7.09 1.52 -1.60
C LEU A 51 6.12 0.79 -0.66
N GLY A 52 5.82 1.36 0.50
CA GLY A 52 4.84 0.78 1.41
C GLY A 52 3.47 0.68 0.77
N THR A 53 3.04 1.70 0.04
CA THR A 53 1.75 1.70 -0.66
C THR A 53 1.72 0.66 -1.77
N VAL A 54 2.81 0.50 -2.52
CA VAL A 54 2.91 -0.54 -3.57
C VAL A 54 2.82 -1.93 -2.93
N ILE A 55 3.52 -2.16 -1.83
CA ILE A 55 3.48 -3.45 -1.12
C ILE A 55 2.04 -3.76 -0.67
N MET A 56 1.35 -2.77 -0.11
CA MET A 56 -0.06 -2.94 0.29
C MET A 56 -0.95 -3.24 -0.91
N GLY A 57 -0.73 -2.56 -2.04
CA GLY A 57 -1.47 -2.80 -3.27
C GLY A 57 -1.26 -4.19 -3.82
N LEU A 58 -0.03 -4.69 -3.79
CA LEU A 58 0.27 -6.06 -4.22
C LEU A 58 -0.42 -7.09 -3.32
N GLY A 59 -0.45 -6.86 -2.01
CA GLY A 59 -1.16 -7.73 -1.08
C GLY A 59 -2.66 -7.76 -1.37
N ILE A 60 -3.25 -6.62 -1.69
CA ILE A 60 -4.66 -6.52 -2.05
C ILE A 60 -4.95 -7.29 -3.34
N ILE A 61 -4.09 -7.17 -4.34
CA ILE A 61 -4.26 -7.89 -5.62
C ILE A 61 -4.16 -9.39 -5.40
N LEU A 62 -3.18 -9.86 -4.66
CA LEU A 62 -3.05 -11.29 -4.34
C LEU A 62 -4.28 -11.81 -3.61
N PHE A 63 -4.76 -11.07 -2.62
CA PHE A 63 -6.00 -11.42 -1.92
C PHE A 63 -7.17 -11.53 -2.89
N SER A 64 -7.29 -10.59 -3.82
CA SER A 64 -8.36 -10.59 -4.82
C SER A 64 -8.32 -11.83 -5.70
N ILE A 65 -7.13 -12.20 -6.20
CA ILE A 65 -6.95 -13.38 -7.04
C ILE A 65 -7.28 -14.65 -6.27
N LEU A 66 -6.74 -14.80 -5.06
CA LEU A 66 -6.97 -15.98 -4.25
C LEU A 66 -8.43 -16.10 -3.80
N SER A 67 -9.09 -14.99 -3.54
CA SER A 67 -10.51 -14.95 -3.22
C SER A 67 -11.34 -15.44 -4.42
N ALA A 68 -10.98 -15.06 -5.63
CA ALA A 68 -11.65 -15.52 -6.85
C ALA A 68 -11.47 -17.03 -7.05
N ILE A 69 -10.28 -17.56 -6.76
CA ILE A 69 -10.01 -19.00 -6.82
C ILE A 69 -10.86 -19.74 -5.80
N THR A 70 -10.95 -19.23 -4.57
CA THR A 70 -11.81 -19.82 -3.54
C THR A 70 -13.26 -19.92 -3.99
N PHE A 71 -13.77 -18.85 -4.61
CA PHE A 71 -15.14 -18.83 -5.09
C PHE A 71 -15.39 -19.92 -6.14
N ARG A 72 -14.42 -20.17 -7.02
CA ARG A 72 -14.57 -21.18 -8.09
C ARG A 72 -14.39 -22.60 -7.59
N THR A 73 -13.55 -22.81 -6.59
CA THR A 73 -13.15 -24.17 -6.13
C THR A 73 -13.82 -24.58 -4.84
N ASP A 74 -14.51 -23.66 -4.15
CA ASP A 74 -15.06 -23.85 -2.81
C ASP A 74 -14.01 -24.29 -1.79
N ASN A 75 -12.75 -23.91 -2.02
CA ASN A 75 -11.64 -24.25 -1.12
C ASN A 75 -11.18 -22.99 -0.39
N ASP A 76 -11.55 -22.88 0.87
CA ASP A 76 -11.27 -21.69 1.69
C ASP A 76 -9.78 -21.49 1.99
N THR A 77 -8.94 -22.49 1.70
CA THR A 77 -7.50 -22.35 1.93
C THR A 77 -6.91 -21.17 1.15
N PHE A 78 -7.37 -20.97 -0.08
CA PHE A 78 -6.83 -19.87 -0.90
C PHE A 78 -7.14 -18.50 -0.31
N VAL A 79 -8.38 -18.26 0.13
CA VAL A 79 -8.73 -16.97 0.72
C VAL A 79 -8.05 -16.79 2.08
N LEU A 80 -7.83 -17.86 2.82
CA LEU A 80 -7.10 -17.80 4.09
C LEU A 80 -5.66 -17.36 3.87
N ILE A 81 -4.98 -17.98 2.89
CA ILE A 81 -3.60 -17.60 2.52
C ILE A 81 -3.57 -16.13 2.07
N GLY A 82 -4.52 -15.74 1.23
CA GLY A 82 -4.62 -14.35 0.75
C GLY A 82 -4.80 -13.35 1.88
N THR A 83 -5.63 -13.70 2.87
CA THR A 83 -5.86 -12.84 4.04
C THR A 83 -4.58 -12.65 4.84
N VAL A 84 -3.84 -13.72 5.09
CA VAL A 84 -2.57 -13.64 5.82
C VAL A 84 -1.55 -12.78 5.06
N VAL A 85 -1.43 -12.99 3.75
CA VAL A 85 -0.52 -12.22 2.91
C VAL A 85 -0.90 -10.74 2.91
N MET A 86 -2.19 -10.44 2.80
CA MET A 86 -2.69 -9.06 2.78
C MET A 86 -2.40 -8.36 4.11
N ILE A 87 -2.67 -9.01 5.24
CA ILE A 87 -2.39 -8.45 6.56
C ILE A 87 -0.90 -8.19 6.72
N GLY A 88 -0.05 -9.16 6.34
CA GLY A 88 1.40 -8.99 6.39
C GLY A 88 1.87 -7.83 5.53
N SER A 89 1.33 -7.67 4.32
CA SER A 89 1.64 -6.56 3.43
C SER A 89 1.26 -5.22 4.04
N PHE A 90 0.11 -5.14 4.69
CA PHE A 90 -0.33 -3.92 5.35
C PHE A 90 0.59 -3.56 6.52
N VAL A 91 0.98 -4.54 7.32
CA VAL A 91 1.90 -4.30 8.44
C VAL A 91 3.24 -3.76 7.93
N VAL A 92 3.81 -4.39 6.90
CA VAL A 92 5.08 -3.94 6.31
C VAL A 92 4.92 -2.54 5.70
N GLY A 93 3.86 -2.32 4.93
CA GLY A 93 3.62 -1.02 4.29
C GLY A 93 3.44 0.10 5.30
N MET A 94 2.68 -0.14 6.36
CA MET A 94 2.49 0.84 7.43
C MET A 94 3.78 1.11 8.18
N ALA A 95 4.58 0.06 8.43
CA ALA A 95 5.86 0.23 9.11
C ALA A 95 6.81 1.12 8.30
N LEU A 96 6.87 0.90 6.97
CA LEU A 96 7.68 1.75 6.08
C LEU A 96 7.18 3.18 6.08
N SER A 97 5.86 3.40 6.04
CA SER A 97 5.29 4.74 6.04
C SER A 97 5.59 5.46 7.37
N PHE A 98 5.41 4.78 8.49
CA PHE A 98 5.69 5.37 9.80
C PHE A 98 7.18 5.66 9.99
N TYR A 99 8.04 4.78 9.50
CA TYR A 99 9.49 5.01 9.52
C TYR A 99 9.86 6.26 8.71
N ALA A 100 9.27 6.40 7.54
CA ALA A 100 9.50 7.57 6.68
C ALA A 100 9.03 8.85 7.37
N MET A 101 7.87 8.82 8.00
CA MET A 101 7.35 9.98 8.74
C MET A 101 8.27 10.34 9.90
N LYS A 102 8.75 9.35 10.64
CA LYS A 102 9.66 9.58 11.76
C LYS A 102 10.98 10.17 11.28
N LYS A 103 11.52 9.65 10.17
CA LYS A 103 12.85 10.06 9.69
C LYS A 103 12.82 11.41 8.99
N TYR A 104 11.81 11.66 8.14
CA TYR A 104 11.79 12.81 7.23
C TYR A 104 10.76 13.86 7.60
N ASN A 105 9.80 13.53 8.45
CA ASN A 105 8.69 14.41 8.80
C ASN A 105 8.74 14.87 10.25
N GLY A 106 9.76 14.47 10.99
CA GLY A 106 9.92 14.85 12.39
C GLY A 106 9.02 14.12 13.35
N GLY A 107 8.32 13.08 12.89
CA GLY A 107 7.43 12.27 13.72
C GLY A 107 6.20 11.80 12.96
N ILE A 108 5.42 10.93 13.57
CA ILE A 108 4.21 10.37 12.99
C ILE A 108 3.09 11.42 12.93
N PHE A 109 3.11 12.37 13.86
CA PHE A 109 2.07 13.40 13.98
C PHE A 109 2.55 14.78 13.58
#